data_101522ca5fa9da780a89f340435d7190
#
_entry.id   101522ca5fa9da780a89f340435d7190
#
_cell.length_a   1.000
_cell.length_b   1.000
_cell.length_c   1.000
_cell.angle_alpha   90.00
_cell.angle_beta   90.00
_cell.angle_gamma   90.00
#
_symmetry.space_group_name_H-M   'P 1'
#
loop_
_entity.id
_entity.type
_entity.pdbx_description
1 polymer ?
#
loop_
_entity_poly.entity_id
_entity_poly.type
_entity_poly.pdbx_seq_one_letter_code
_entity_poly.pdbx_strand_id
1 'polypeptide(L)'
;MGAWIFYPGMLFRSRDKWWPDAGSRPTAHEGLDICYFTDGLGGKRQFDPGINVPVMAAGTVIAVCDDFLGRSVFLEHLSDGMISVYAHIIPLKTLRPGYKLSEGQVIGKVADTAGRKNRMPAHLHLTIMRIPVGLPGEQLNWNFICRSGRVTLFDPLTMMVCPSCRMLPGTDHESQHP
;
A
#
# COMPACT_ATOMS: atom_id res chain seq x y z
N MET A 1 16.86 2.40 15.64
CA MET A 1 15.99 1.85 14.56
C MET A 1 14.76 2.73 14.45
N GLY A 2 14.38 3.15 13.25
CA GLY A 2 13.15 3.92 13.06
C GLY A 2 11.91 3.04 13.24
N ALA A 3 10.79 3.64 13.61
CA ALA A 3 9.49 2.96 13.73
C ALA A 3 8.53 3.50 12.67
N TRP A 4 7.66 2.63 12.13
CA TRP A 4 6.54 3.05 11.31
C TRP A 4 5.50 3.77 12.15
N ILE A 5 4.88 4.80 11.59
CA ILE A 5 3.85 5.59 12.25
C ILE A 5 2.57 5.47 11.43
N PHE A 6 1.48 5.06 12.09
CA PHE A 6 0.16 4.93 11.46
C PHE A 6 -0.87 5.78 12.18
N TYR A 7 -1.68 6.50 11.41
CA TYR A 7 -2.92 7.12 11.86
C TYR A 7 -4.11 6.20 11.59
N PRO A 8 -5.22 6.32 12.32
CA PRO A 8 -6.38 5.43 12.14
C PRO A 8 -6.83 5.28 10.69
N GLY A 9 -6.85 6.37 9.92
CA GLY A 9 -7.24 6.35 8.51
C GLY A 9 -6.30 5.59 7.57
N MET A 10 -5.08 5.27 7.99
CA MET A 10 -4.10 4.50 7.22
C MET A 10 -4.30 2.99 7.36
N LEU A 11 -5.08 2.57 8.35
CA LEU A 11 -5.22 1.17 8.73
C LEU A 11 -6.24 0.42 7.89
N PHE A 12 -6.04 -0.89 7.83
CA PHE A 12 -6.98 -1.82 7.23
C PHE A 12 -8.39 -1.68 7.84
N ARG A 13 -9.41 -1.71 6.98
CA ARG A 13 -10.83 -1.54 7.35
C ARG A 13 -11.24 -0.16 7.88
N SER A 14 -10.32 0.79 8.01
CA SER A 14 -10.69 2.16 8.38
C SER A 14 -11.60 2.81 7.32
N ARG A 15 -12.55 3.60 7.79
CA ARG A 15 -13.35 4.49 6.93
C ARG A 15 -12.88 5.94 7.00
N ASP A 16 -11.96 6.25 7.89
CA ASP A 16 -11.42 7.59 8.03
C ASP A 16 -10.45 7.90 6.89
N LYS A 17 -10.37 9.16 6.50
CA LYS A 17 -9.30 9.69 5.67
C LYS A 17 -8.16 10.15 6.57
N TRP A 18 -6.91 9.96 6.16
CA TRP A 18 -5.73 10.43 6.88
C TRP A 18 -5.02 11.60 6.18
N TRP A 19 -5.51 12.00 5.01
CA TRP A 19 -5.02 13.16 4.25
C TRP A 19 -5.94 14.36 4.46
N PRO A 20 -5.50 15.62 4.07
CA PRO A 20 -6.20 16.85 4.43
C PRO A 20 -7.66 16.99 3.99
N ASP A 21 -8.11 16.19 3.03
CA ASP A 21 -9.52 16.18 2.59
C ASP A 21 -10.39 15.57 3.70
N ALA A 22 -11.08 16.41 4.45
CA ALA A 22 -11.95 15.96 5.53
C ALA A 22 -13.04 15.00 5.06
N GLY A 23 -13.44 14.06 5.92
CA GLY A 23 -14.55 13.14 5.68
C GLY A 23 -14.15 11.67 5.70
N SER A 24 -15.10 10.80 5.36
CA SER A 24 -14.91 9.36 5.33
C SER A 24 -14.71 8.84 3.90
N ARG A 25 -14.13 7.65 3.81
CA ARG A 25 -14.05 6.87 2.56
C ARG A 25 -15.42 6.26 2.26
N PRO A 26 -15.81 6.12 0.97
CA PRO A 26 -17.06 5.46 0.59
C PRO A 26 -17.04 3.95 0.92
N THR A 27 -15.86 3.33 0.91
CA THR A 27 -15.63 1.91 1.26
C THR A 27 -14.63 1.81 2.39
N ALA A 28 -14.64 0.68 3.11
CA ALA A 28 -13.59 0.37 4.06
C ALA A 28 -12.25 0.21 3.34
N HIS A 29 -11.16 0.64 3.96
CA HIS A 29 -9.81 0.60 3.40
C HIS A 29 -9.36 -0.84 3.16
N GLU A 30 -8.94 -1.16 1.95
CA GLU A 30 -8.65 -2.52 1.51
C GLU A 30 -7.25 -2.99 1.92
N GLY A 31 -6.43 -2.10 2.47
CA GLY A 31 -5.04 -2.38 2.80
C GLY A 31 -4.50 -1.48 3.91
N LEU A 32 -3.23 -1.21 3.84
CA LEU A 32 -2.44 -0.38 4.75
C LEU A 32 -1.74 0.70 3.94
N ASP A 33 -1.92 1.98 4.32
CA ASP A 33 -1.15 3.08 3.74
C ASP A 33 0.12 3.30 4.57
N ILE A 34 1.29 3.24 3.93
CA ILE A 34 2.60 3.38 4.57
C ILE A 34 3.24 4.66 4.06
N CYS A 35 3.46 5.62 4.96
CA CYS A 35 3.93 6.95 4.59
C CYS A 35 4.87 7.55 5.64
N TYR A 36 4.62 7.32 6.93
CA TYR A 36 5.33 7.98 8.00
C TYR A 36 6.21 7.03 8.79
N PHE A 37 7.37 7.54 9.22
CA PHE A 37 8.31 6.80 10.07
C PHE A 37 9.07 7.76 11.00
N THR A 38 9.70 7.22 12.03
CA THR A 38 10.64 7.98 12.84
C THR A 38 12.05 7.81 12.30
N ASP A 39 12.81 8.90 12.23
CA ASP A 39 14.26 8.82 11.95
C ASP A 39 15.03 8.30 13.18
N GLY A 40 16.35 8.15 13.03
CA GLY A 40 17.23 7.69 14.12
C GLY A 40 17.28 8.59 15.35
N LEU A 41 16.80 9.84 15.22
CA LEU A 41 16.72 10.85 16.29
C LEU A 41 15.32 10.95 16.90
N GLY A 42 14.36 10.14 16.43
CA GLY A 42 12.97 10.15 16.90
C GLY A 42 12.10 11.19 16.21
N GLY A 43 12.62 11.95 15.24
CA GLY A 43 11.85 12.90 14.46
C GLY A 43 10.90 12.18 13.49
N LYS A 44 9.65 12.67 13.36
CA LYS A 44 8.70 12.17 12.37
C LYS A 44 9.15 12.57 10.97
N ARG A 45 9.18 11.62 10.07
CA ARG A 45 9.46 11.78 8.64
C ARG A 45 8.31 11.24 7.80
N GLN A 46 8.20 11.75 6.58
CA GLN A 46 7.25 11.30 5.57
C GLN A 46 8.04 10.76 4.36
N PHE A 47 7.44 9.85 3.61
CA PHE A 47 7.99 9.41 2.33
C PHE A 47 8.09 10.58 1.35
N ASP A 48 9.25 10.71 0.75
CA ASP A 48 9.40 11.48 -0.47
C ASP A 48 8.98 10.65 -1.68
N PRO A 49 8.41 11.27 -2.74
CA PRO A 49 8.24 10.60 -4.02
C PRO A 49 9.58 10.03 -4.52
N GLY A 50 9.52 8.85 -5.14
CA GLY A 50 10.72 8.20 -5.67
C GLY A 50 11.46 7.28 -4.70
N ILE A 51 11.00 7.13 -3.44
CA ILE A 51 11.52 6.10 -2.52
C ILE A 51 11.34 4.71 -3.15
N ASN A 52 12.37 3.87 -3.05
CA ASN A 52 12.34 2.49 -3.52
C ASN A 52 11.36 1.65 -2.72
N VAL A 53 10.60 0.80 -3.42
CA VAL A 53 9.65 -0.14 -2.82
C VAL A 53 10.19 -1.55 -2.98
N PRO A 54 10.66 -2.19 -1.91
CA PRO A 54 11.04 -3.59 -1.92
C PRO A 54 9.81 -4.49 -1.72
N VAL A 55 9.85 -5.71 -2.23
CA VAL A 55 8.82 -6.72 -1.91
C VAL A 55 9.07 -7.33 -0.54
N MET A 56 7.98 -7.58 0.20
CA MET A 56 8.02 -8.13 1.56
C MET A 56 8.31 -9.64 1.62
N ALA A 57 8.08 -10.36 0.52
CA ALA A 57 8.32 -11.79 0.41
C ALA A 57 8.55 -12.17 -1.05
N ALA A 58 9.22 -13.30 -1.29
CA ALA A 58 9.42 -13.84 -2.64
C ALA A 58 8.09 -14.19 -3.32
N GLY A 59 8.02 -14.04 -4.63
CA GLY A 59 6.81 -14.35 -5.38
C GLY A 59 6.94 -14.15 -6.88
N THR A 60 5.84 -14.33 -7.58
CA THR A 60 5.73 -14.13 -9.03
C THR A 60 4.75 -13.00 -9.34
N VAL A 61 5.16 -12.05 -10.18
CA VAL A 61 4.25 -11.01 -10.68
C VAL A 61 3.16 -11.66 -11.51
N ILE A 62 1.89 -11.44 -11.17
CA ILE A 62 0.73 -11.98 -11.90
C ILE A 62 -0.03 -10.90 -12.65
N ALA A 63 0.06 -9.64 -12.22
CA ALA A 63 -0.52 -8.49 -12.93
C ALA A 63 0.24 -7.20 -12.62
N VAL A 64 0.21 -6.28 -13.58
CA VAL A 64 0.57 -4.87 -13.41
C VAL A 64 -0.55 -4.06 -14.04
N CYS A 65 -1.23 -3.24 -13.27
CA CYS A 65 -2.35 -2.44 -13.77
C CYS A 65 -2.24 -0.97 -13.34
N ASP A 66 -2.93 -0.11 -14.06
CA ASP A 66 -3.04 1.29 -13.67
C ASP A 66 -3.99 1.43 -12.47
N ASP A 67 -3.72 2.37 -11.61
CA ASP A 67 -4.59 2.80 -10.53
C ASP A 67 -4.80 4.32 -10.55
N PHE A 68 -5.62 4.84 -9.63
CA PHE A 68 -5.99 6.25 -9.65
C PHE A 68 -4.86 7.21 -9.20
N LEU A 69 -3.77 6.71 -8.61
CA LEU A 69 -2.61 7.51 -8.18
C LEU A 69 -1.30 7.09 -8.86
N GLY A 70 -1.28 5.98 -9.57
CA GLY A 70 -0.08 5.46 -10.23
C GLY A 70 -0.33 4.12 -10.88
N ARG A 71 0.42 3.13 -10.45
CA ARG A 71 0.26 1.73 -10.87
C ARG A 71 0.27 0.81 -9.67
N SER A 72 -0.30 -0.39 -9.88
CA SER A 72 -0.32 -1.48 -8.91
C SER A 72 0.37 -2.72 -9.48
N VAL A 73 1.19 -3.37 -8.66
CA VAL A 73 1.85 -4.65 -8.97
C VAL A 73 1.26 -5.71 -8.06
N PHE A 74 0.75 -6.79 -8.65
CA PHE A 74 0.19 -7.95 -7.98
C PHE A 74 1.24 -9.06 -7.96
N LEU A 75 1.61 -9.49 -6.77
CA LEU A 75 2.63 -10.51 -6.54
C LEU A 75 2.02 -11.70 -5.81
N GLU A 76 1.99 -12.86 -6.47
CA GLU A 76 1.57 -14.13 -5.88
C GLU A 76 2.74 -14.77 -5.15
N HIS A 77 2.54 -15.12 -3.89
CA HIS A 77 3.53 -15.78 -3.06
C HIS A 77 3.50 -17.29 -3.24
N LEU A 78 4.66 -17.90 -3.44
CA LEU A 78 4.77 -19.30 -3.82
C LEU A 78 4.42 -20.27 -2.68
N SER A 79 4.40 -19.81 -1.43
CA SER A 79 4.26 -20.67 -0.25
C SER A 79 2.80 -20.99 0.14
N ASP A 80 1.85 -20.09 -0.13
CA ASP A 80 0.50 -20.19 0.42
C ASP A 80 -0.63 -19.65 -0.48
N GLY A 81 -0.31 -19.27 -1.71
CA GLY A 81 -1.29 -18.70 -2.66
C GLY A 81 -1.82 -17.32 -2.25
N MET A 82 -1.15 -16.65 -1.33
CA MET A 82 -1.43 -15.28 -0.97
C MET A 82 -0.93 -14.32 -2.02
N ILE A 83 -1.61 -13.20 -2.16
CA ILE A 83 -1.23 -12.13 -3.08
C ILE A 83 -0.98 -10.86 -2.28
N SER A 84 0.16 -10.22 -2.54
CA SER A 84 0.39 -8.84 -2.12
C SER A 84 0.23 -7.89 -3.30
N VAL A 85 -0.42 -6.75 -3.07
CA VAL A 85 -0.61 -5.69 -4.06
C VAL A 85 0.12 -4.45 -3.56
N TYR A 86 1.07 -4.00 -4.34
CA TYR A 86 1.83 -2.77 -4.10
C TYR A 86 1.28 -1.69 -5.02
N ALA A 87 0.55 -0.73 -4.47
CA ALA A 87 -0.11 0.30 -5.25
C ALA A 87 0.48 1.68 -5.04
N HIS A 88 0.10 2.61 -5.93
CA HIS A 88 0.58 3.98 -5.97
C HIS A 88 2.09 4.07 -6.20
N ILE A 89 2.60 3.20 -7.05
CA ILE A 89 4.03 3.13 -7.39
C ILE A 89 4.27 3.43 -8.87
N ILE A 90 5.52 3.70 -9.21
CA ILE A 90 6.06 3.67 -10.57
C ILE A 90 6.88 2.38 -10.66
N PRO A 91 6.33 1.29 -11.25
CA PRO A 91 7.02 0.02 -11.35
C PRO A 91 8.25 0.10 -12.22
N LEU A 92 9.22 -0.80 -12.00
CA LEU A 92 10.32 -0.98 -12.93
C LEU A 92 9.77 -1.39 -14.31
N LYS A 93 10.33 -0.85 -15.38
CA LYS A 93 9.91 -1.12 -16.77
C LYS A 93 10.01 -2.59 -17.18
N THR A 94 10.83 -3.36 -16.49
CA THR A 94 11.06 -4.79 -16.73
C THR A 94 9.97 -5.70 -16.12
N LEU A 95 9.14 -5.17 -15.20
CA LEU A 95 8.12 -5.97 -14.54
C LEU A 95 6.98 -6.31 -15.52
N ARG A 96 6.66 -7.60 -15.56
CA ARG A 96 5.56 -8.16 -16.35
C ARG A 96 5.07 -9.46 -15.69
N PRO A 97 3.87 -9.94 -15.99
CA PRO A 97 3.41 -11.25 -15.53
C PRO A 97 4.45 -12.35 -15.81
N GLY A 98 4.64 -13.23 -14.84
CA GLY A 98 5.64 -14.30 -14.86
C GLY A 98 7.02 -13.89 -14.31
N TYR A 99 7.27 -12.60 -14.03
CA TYR A 99 8.55 -12.17 -13.46
C TYR A 99 8.66 -12.61 -11.99
N LYS A 100 9.72 -13.34 -11.66
CA LYS A 100 9.98 -13.83 -10.30
C LYS A 100 10.79 -12.80 -9.52
N LEU A 101 10.40 -12.59 -8.27
CA LEU A 101 11.02 -11.66 -7.36
C LEU A 101 11.45 -12.37 -6.07
N SER A 102 12.62 -12.00 -5.56
CA SER A 102 13.10 -12.38 -4.24
C SER A 102 12.67 -11.36 -3.19
N GLU A 103 12.54 -11.79 -1.94
CA GLU A 103 12.32 -10.87 -0.81
C GLU A 103 13.35 -9.74 -0.80
N GLY A 104 12.89 -8.52 -0.50
CA GLY A 104 13.74 -7.32 -0.49
C GLY A 104 14.08 -6.75 -1.88
N GLN A 105 13.75 -7.45 -2.96
CA GLN A 105 14.00 -6.94 -4.31
C GLN A 105 13.11 -5.74 -4.61
N VAL A 106 13.71 -4.66 -5.15
CA VAL A 106 12.98 -3.44 -5.50
C VAL A 106 12.12 -3.66 -6.73
N ILE A 107 10.83 -3.32 -6.65
CA ILE A 107 9.86 -3.44 -7.75
C ILE A 107 9.52 -2.11 -8.40
N GLY A 108 9.83 -1.01 -7.76
CA GLY A 108 9.49 0.32 -8.25
C GLY A 108 9.80 1.40 -7.22
N LYS A 109 9.17 2.53 -7.42
CA LYS A 109 9.29 3.70 -6.55
C LYS A 109 7.92 4.24 -6.20
N VAL A 110 7.77 4.82 -5.01
CA VAL A 110 6.54 5.53 -4.62
C VAL A 110 6.25 6.64 -5.62
N ALA A 111 5.02 6.71 -6.12
CA ALA A 111 4.60 7.71 -7.09
C ALA A 111 4.47 9.10 -6.45
N ASP A 112 4.71 10.15 -7.23
CA ASP A 112 4.36 11.51 -6.83
C ASP A 112 2.85 11.72 -6.96
N THR A 113 2.21 12.01 -5.84
CA THR A 113 0.77 12.25 -5.74
C THR A 113 0.42 13.68 -5.36
N ALA A 114 1.42 14.52 -5.07
CA ALA A 114 1.22 15.90 -4.57
C ALA A 114 0.51 16.82 -5.58
N GLY A 115 0.77 16.64 -6.87
CA GLY A 115 0.14 17.40 -7.94
C GLY A 115 -1.29 16.96 -8.31
N ARG A 116 -1.84 15.93 -7.66
CA ARG A 116 -3.17 15.40 -7.98
C ARG A 116 -4.27 16.07 -7.15
N LYS A 117 -5.49 16.03 -7.70
CA LYS A 117 -6.69 16.72 -7.15
C LYS A 117 -6.94 16.47 -5.66
N ASN A 118 -6.51 15.33 -5.15
CA ASN A 118 -6.77 14.92 -3.76
C ASN A 118 -5.67 15.35 -2.79
N ARG A 119 -4.56 15.96 -3.24
CA ARG A 119 -3.41 16.36 -2.42
C ARG A 119 -2.94 15.28 -1.41
N MET A 120 -3.13 14.02 -1.78
CA MET A 120 -2.77 12.90 -0.92
C MET A 120 -1.24 12.81 -0.84
N PRO A 121 -0.65 12.73 0.35
CA PRO A 121 0.78 12.55 0.49
C PRO A 121 1.30 11.32 -0.26
N ALA A 122 2.54 11.37 -0.75
CA ALA A 122 3.18 10.20 -1.34
C ALA A 122 3.22 9.05 -0.33
N HIS A 123 2.72 7.88 -0.72
CA HIS A 123 2.60 6.71 0.16
C HIS A 123 2.60 5.43 -0.66
N LEU A 124 2.97 4.34 -0.02
CA LEU A 124 2.73 2.99 -0.52
C LEU A 124 1.40 2.50 0.06
N HIS A 125 0.47 2.06 -0.81
CA HIS A 125 -0.68 1.29 -0.39
C HIS A 125 -0.38 -0.20 -0.57
N LEU A 126 -0.44 -0.96 0.52
CA LEU A 126 -0.17 -2.40 0.55
C LEU A 126 -1.47 -3.15 0.88
N THR A 127 -1.90 -4.03 -0.02
CA THR A 127 -3.02 -4.95 0.23
C THR A 127 -2.52 -6.38 0.27
N ILE A 128 -2.99 -7.16 1.23
CA ILE A 128 -2.78 -8.62 1.28
C ILE A 128 -4.13 -9.30 1.07
N MET A 129 -4.17 -10.23 0.13
CA MET A 129 -5.42 -10.89 -0.22
C MET A 129 -5.22 -12.34 -0.68
N ARG A 130 -6.33 -13.09 -0.68
CA ARG A 130 -6.43 -14.37 -1.39
C ARG A 130 -7.54 -14.26 -2.43
N ILE A 131 -7.27 -14.74 -3.63
CA ILE A 131 -8.21 -14.77 -4.75
C ILE A 131 -8.65 -16.20 -5.06
N PRO A 132 -9.74 -16.40 -5.81
CA PRO A 132 -10.10 -17.72 -6.32
C PRO A 132 -8.98 -18.35 -7.16
N VAL A 133 -8.76 -19.64 -6.97
CA VAL A 133 -7.80 -20.41 -7.75
C VAL A 133 -8.19 -20.35 -9.23
N GLY A 134 -7.18 -20.15 -10.09
CA GLY A 134 -7.36 -20.09 -11.54
C GLY A 134 -7.94 -18.77 -12.08
N LEU A 135 -8.02 -17.73 -11.28
CA LEU A 135 -8.40 -16.40 -11.77
C LEU A 135 -7.28 -15.84 -12.67
N PRO A 136 -7.57 -15.49 -13.94
CA PRO A 136 -6.57 -14.89 -14.82
C PRO A 136 -6.09 -13.54 -14.32
N GLY A 137 -4.79 -13.29 -14.44
CA GLY A 137 -4.18 -12.01 -13.99
C GLY A 137 -4.78 -10.77 -14.65
N GLU A 138 -5.25 -10.88 -15.90
CA GLU A 138 -5.90 -9.78 -16.64
C GLU A 138 -7.21 -9.30 -16.00
N GLN A 139 -7.85 -10.13 -15.18
CA GLN A 139 -9.06 -9.75 -14.44
C GLN A 139 -8.75 -9.03 -13.13
N LEU A 140 -7.48 -9.04 -12.68
CA LEU A 140 -7.07 -8.40 -11.46
C LEU A 140 -6.96 -6.88 -11.65
N ASN A 141 -7.83 -6.17 -10.97
CA ASN A 141 -7.82 -4.70 -10.89
C ASN A 141 -8.57 -4.24 -9.63
N TRP A 142 -8.52 -2.97 -9.33
CA TRP A 142 -9.17 -2.41 -8.13
C TRP A 142 -10.69 -2.60 -8.11
N ASN A 143 -11.36 -2.55 -9.25
CA ASN A 143 -12.80 -2.80 -9.32
C ASN A 143 -13.13 -4.25 -8.92
N PHE A 144 -12.32 -5.22 -9.35
CA PHE A 144 -12.46 -6.62 -8.94
C PHE A 144 -12.23 -6.78 -7.43
N ILE A 145 -11.16 -6.19 -6.87
CA ILE A 145 -10.87 -6.26 -5.44
C ILE A 145 -12.03 -5.71 -4.61
N CYS A 146 -12.53 -4.52 -4.97
CA CYS A 146 -13.53 -3.81 -4.17
C CYS A 146 -14.95 -4.35 -4.32
N ARG A 147 -15.31 -4.95 -5.46
CA ARG A 147 -16.71 -5.21 -5.81
C ARG A 147 -17.06 -6.65 -6.12
N SER A 148 -16.11 -7.54 -6.40
CA SER A 148 -16.42 -8.91 -6.82
C SER A 148 -17.04 -9.77 -5.71
N GLY A 149 -16.80 -9.46 -4.44
CA GLY A 149 -17.14 -10.31 -3.30
C GLY A 149 -16.39 -11.66 -3.27
N ARG A 150 -15.43 -11.86 -4.19
CA ARG A 150 -14.69 -13.12 -4.36
C ARG A 150 -13.27 -13.06 -3.77
N VAL A 151 -12.90 -11.92 -3.20
CA VAL A 151 -11.57 -11.67 -2.63
C VAL A 151 -11.66 -11.71 -1.11
N THR A 152 -10.77 -12.46 -0.46
CA THR A 152 -10.57 -12.40 0.97
C THR A 152 -9.41 -11.47 1.28
N LEU A 153 -9.68 -10.37 1.97
CA LEU A 153 -8.67 -9.39 2.38
C LEU A 153 -8.16 -9.70 3.78
N PHE A 154 -6.86 -9.49 4.01
CA PHE A 154 -6.19 -9.67 5.29
C PHE A 154 -5.57 -8.36 5.75
N ASP A 155 -5.47 -8.15 7.06
CA ASP A 155 -4.78 -7.00 7.63
C ASP A 155 -3.27 -7.14 7.38
N PRO A 156 -2.63 -6.24 6.60
CA PRO A 156 -1.20 -6.33 6.33
C PRO A 156 -0.34 -6.26 7.59
N LEU A 157 -0.77 -5.54 8.64
CA LEU A 157 -0.01 -5.45 9.90
C LEU A 157 0.10 -6.80 10.61
N THR A 158 -0.87 -7.69 10.45
CA THR A 158 -0.79 -9.04 11.03
C THR A 158 0.14 -9.97 10.28
N MET A 159 0.44 -9.66 9.01
CA MET A 159 1.32 -10.43 8.13
C MET A 159 2.76 -9.89 8.11
N MET A 160 2.92 -8.61 8.45
CA MET A 160 4.22 -7.98 8.56
C MET A 160 4.81 -8.27 9.94
N VAL A 161 5.93 -8.95 10.01
CA VAL A 161 6.72 -9.02 11.24
C VAL A 161 7.38 -7.67 11.47
N CYS A 162 6.64 -6.72 12.06
CA CYS A 162 7.13 -5.38 12.33
C CYS A 162 7.20 -5.11 13.84
N PRO A 163 8.34 -5.35 14.50
CA PRO A 163 8.47 -5.12 15.95
C PRO A 163 8.45 -3.63 16.33
N SER A 164 8.40 -2.72 15.38
CA SER A 164 8.57 -1.28 15.58
C SER A 164 7.38 -0.44 15.02
N CYS A 165 6.16 -0.97 15.03
CA CYS A 165 5.00 -0.19 14.63
C CYS A 165 4.50 0.69 15.78
N ARG A 166 4.32 1.99 15.52
CA ARG A 166 3.69 2.96 16.42
C ARG A 166 2.33 3.36 15.91
N MET A 167 1.31 3.22 16.76
CA MET A 167 -0.02 3.79 16.53
C MET A 167 -0.08 5.16 17.17
N LEU A 168 -0.50 6.17 16.40
CA LEU A 168 -0.81 7.49 16.93
C LEU A 168 -2.33 7.68 16.99
N PRO A 169 -2.86 8.36 18.02
CA PRO A 169 -4.27 8.76 18.04
C PRO A 169 -4.59 9.62 16.81
N GLY A 170 -5.86 9.64 16.41
CA GLY A 170 -6.32 10.52 15.33
C GLY A 170 -5.89 11.96 15.60
N THR A 171 -5.39 12.66 14.59
CA THR A 171 -5.10 14.08 14.71
C THR A 171 -6.42 14.82 14.80
N ASP A 172 -6.70 15.42 15.94
CA ASP A 172 -7.48 16.65 15.96
C ASP A 172 -6.74 17.63 15.04
N HIS A 173 -7.43 18.20 14.07
CA HIS A 173 -6.87 19.19 13.16
C HIS A 173 -6.40 20.40 13.95
N GLU A 174 -5.17 20.38 14.46
CA GLU A 174 -4.50 21.61 14.83
C GLU A 174 -4.22 22.38 13.54
N SER A 175 -5.07 23.38 13.32
CA SER A 175 -4.90 24.43 12.34
C SER A 175 -3.56 25.12 12.58
N GLN A 176 -2.54 24.74 11.85
CA GLN A 176 -1.37 25.60 11.64
C GLN A 176 -1.72 26.57 10.51
N HIS A 177 -2.26 27.72 10.91
CA HIS A 177 -2.11 28.94 10.13
C HIS A 177 -0.85 29.67 10.63
N PRO A 178 0.00 30.13 9.69
CA PRO A 178 1.12 31.02 9.98
C PRO A 178 0.65 32.41 10.42
#